data_8de483ebea415631bd76c444040d35d4
#
_entry.id   8de483ebea415631bd76c444040d35d4
#
_cell.length_a   1.000
_cell.length_b   1.000
_cell.length_c   1.000
_cell.angle_alpha   90.00
_cell.angle_beta   90.00
_cell.angle_gamma   90.00
#
_symmetry.space_group_name_H-M   'P 1'
#
loop_
_entity.id
_entity.type
_entity.pdbx_description
1 polymer ?
#
loop_
_entity_poly.entity_id
_entity_poly.type
_entity_poly.pdbx_seq_one_letter_code
_entity_poly.pdbx_strand_id
1 'polypeptide(L)'
;MRYINTGRIVAAQLTTPAENPLVTDSSRMIDVWFDGAAVRKQLFKKVTRAEQEAFTADLLQRGFIQSGNLLLNPVSVLFAEMEHELLGGIITIGYQDNGKPVELKVSTTAFGELSEALGACRA
;
A
#
# COMPACT_ATOMS: atom_id res chain seq x y z
N MET A 1 -16.06 -12.23 13.24
CA MET A 1 -14.71 -12.36 12.66
C MET A 1 -14.72 -11.86 11.21
N ARG A 2 -13.73 -11.06 10.83
CA ARG A 2 -13.67 -10.53 9.48
C ARG A 2 -12.62 -11.30 8.66
N TYR A 3 -13.03 -11.75 7.50
CA TYR A 3 -12.13 -12.34 6.50
C TYR A 3 -11.89 -11.35 5.37
N ILE A 4 -10.66 -11.27 4.91
CA ILE A 4 -10.25 -10.35 3.85
C ILE A 4 -9.76 -11.17 2.66
N ASN A 5 -10.29 -10.84 1.48
CA ASN A 5 -9.78 -11.44 0.24
C ASN A 5 -8.52 -10.70 -0.18
N THR A 6 -7.36 -11.22 0.22
CA THR A 6 -6.07 -10.61 -0.08
C THR A 6 -5.77 -10.55 -1.58
N GLY A 7 -6.36 -11.44 -2.38
CA GLY A 7 -6.21 -11.41 -3.82
C GLY A 7 -6.86 -10.20 -4.49
N ARG A 8 -7.76 -9.50 -3.78
CA ARG A 8 -8.43 -8.30 -4.27
C ARG A 8 -7.79 -7.01 -3.74
N ILE A 9 -6.76 -7.11 -2.92
CA ILE A 9 -6.02 -5.94 -2.45
C ILE A 9 -5.11 -5.44 -3.56
N VAL A 10 -5.23 -4.16 -3.90
CA VAL A 10 -4.33 -3.47 -4.83
C VAL A 10 -3.14 -2.91 -4.07
N ALA A 11 -3.40 -2.22 -2.97
CA ALA A 11 -2.38 -1.58 -2.16
C ALA A 11 -2.80 -1.53 -0.69
N ALA A 12 -1.82 -1.52 0.19
CA ALA A 12 -2.03 -1.30 1.62
C ALA A 12 -1.03 -0.26 2.12
N GLN A 13 -1.49 0.65 2.95
CA GLN A 13 -0.64 1.66 3.58
C GLN A 13 -0.65 1.47 5.09
N LEU A 14 0.54 1.40 5.66
CA LEU A 14 0.73 1.19 7.08
C LEU A 14 1.02 2.54 7.74
N THR A 15 0.28 2.88 8.79
CA THR A 15 0.57 4.07 9.59
C THR A 15 1.28 3.66 10.86
N THR A 16 2.51 4.16 11.01
CA THR A 16 3.38 3.92 12.15
C THR A 16 3.73 5.25 12.82
N PRO A 17 4.42 5.25 13.97
CA PRO A 17 4.91 6.50 14.56
C PRO A 17 5.81 7.34 13.64
N ALA A 18 6.44 6.71 12.65
CA ALA A 18 7.26 7.42 11.66
C ALA A 18 6.43 8.33 10.75
N GLU A 19 5.24 7.88 10.35
CA GLU A 19 4.33 8.65 9.49
C GLU A 19 3.45 9.59 10.31
N ASN A 20 3.05 9.18 11.52
CA ASN A 20 2.18 9.97 12.39
C ASN A 20 2.66 9.85 13.84
N PRO A 21 3.26 10.91 14.42
CA PRO A 21 3.80 10.86 15.79
C PRO A 21 2.75 10.60 16.87
N LEU A 22 1.46 10.80 16.57
CA LEU A 22 0.37 10.51 17.53
C LEU A 22 0.04 9.02 17.60
N VAL A 23 0.52 8.23 16.65
CA VAL A 23 0.32 6.79 16.62
C VAL A 23 1.33 6.13 17.57
N THR A 24 0.85 5.20 18.40
CA THR A 24 1.68 4.41 19.32
C THR A 24 1.84 2.98 18.81
N ASP A 25 2.64 2.17 19.50
CA ASP A 25 2.79 0.75 19.16
C ASP A 25 1.51 -0.08 19.40
N SER A 26 0.50 0.47 20.07
CA SER A 26 -0.79 -0.18 20.28
C SER A 26 -1.95 0.48 19.53
N SER A 27 -1.67 1.50 18.73
CA SER A 27 -2.70 2.24 17.97
C SER A 27 -2.31 2.46 16.52
N ARG A 28 -1.61 1.52 15.91
CA ARG A 28 -1.24 1.60 14.50
C ARG A 28 -2.45 1.38 13.60
N MET A 29 -2.34 1.83 12.36
CA MET A 29 -3.44 1.77 11.39
C MET A 29 -3.00 1.03 10.13
N ILE A 30 -3.99 0.39 9.49
CA ILE A 30 -3.82 -0.24 8.19
C ILE A 30 -4.95 0.24 7.29
N ASP A 31 -4.59 0.91 6.20
CA ASP A 31 -5.52 1.33 5.17
C ASP A 31 -5.31 0.49 3.92
N VAL A 32 -6.38 0.13 3.23
CA VAL A 32 -6.32 -0.77 2.10
C VAL A 32 -7.16 -0.26 0.94
N TRP A 33 -6.67 -0.44 -0.28
CA TRP A 33 -7.42 -0.22 -1.51
C TRP A 33 -7.71 -1.58 -2.14
N PHE A 34 -8.99 -1.84 -2.39
CA PHE A 34 -9.45 -3.08 -3.01
C PHE A 34 -9.84 -2.83 -4.47
N ASP A 35 -9.59 -3.81 -5.32
CA ASP A 35 -10.23 -3.88 -6.62
C ASP A 35 -11.75 -4.07 -6.42
N GLY A 36 -12.56 -3.23 -7.05
CA GLY A 36 -14.00 -3.22 -6.86
C GLY A 36 -14.50 -2.24 -5.80
N ALA A 37 -13.59 -1.50 -5.15
CA ALA A 37 -13.94 -0.45 -4.20
C ALA A 37 -13.10 0.78 -4.52
N ALA A 38 -13.73 1.80 -5.09
CA ALA A 38 -13.05 2.99 -5.61
C ALA A 38 -12.40 3.85 -4.53
N VAL A 39 -12.69 3.61 -3.27
CA VAL A 39 -12.16 4.40 -2.16
C VAL A 39 -11.37 3.55 -1.19
N ARG A 40 -10.40 4.18 -0.55
CA ARG A 40 -9.62 3.57 0.52
C ARG A 40 -10.52 3.12 1.67
N LYS A 41 -10.25 1.93 2.18
CA LYS A 41 -10.88 1.42 3.39
C LYS A 41 -9.88 1.41 4.52
N GLN A 42 -10.21 2.04 5.64
CA GLN A 42 -9.44 1.89 6.85
C GLN A 42 -9.80 0.55 7.49
N LEU A 43 -8.95 -0.43 7.30
CA LEU A 43 -9.19 -1.80 7.75
C LEU A 43 -9.11 -1.91 9.26
N PHE A 44 -8.06 -1.33 9.82
CA PHE A 44 -7.80 -1.37 11.25
C PHE A 44 -7.38 0.01 11.74
N LYS A 45 -8.05 0.48 12.81
CA LYS A 45 -7.75 1.77 13.43
C LYS A 45 -6.81 1.66 14.62
N LYS A 46 -6.78 0.49 15.26
CA LYS A 46 -5.97 0.26 16.45
C LYS A 46 -5.45 -1.16 16.40
N VAL A 47 -4.27 -1.31 15.87
CA VAL A 47 -3.54 -2.58 15.90
C VAL A 47 -2.22 -2.38 16.61
N THR A 48 -1.73 -3.44 17.23
CA THR A 48 -0.41 -3.42 17.82
C THR A 48 0.66 -3.48 16.73
N ARG A 49 1.88 -3.15 17.10
CA ARG A 49 3.04 -3.32 16.22
C ARG A 49 3.14 -4.77 15.72
N ALA A 50 2.97 -5.74 16.61
CA ALA A 50 3.04 -7.15 16.25
C ALA A 50 1.97 -7.55 15.23
N GLU A 51 0.74 -7.06 15.41
CA GLU A 51 -0.36 -7.33 14.48
C GLU A 51 -0.11 -6.69 13.11
N GLN A 52 0.40 -5.47 13.08
CA GLN A 52 0.75 -4.79 11.82
C GLN A 52 1.89 -5.50 11.09
N GLU A 53 2.92 -5.93 11.82
CA GLU A 53 4.02 -6.69 11.25
C GLU A 53 3.59 -8.06 10.74
N ALA A 54 2.66 -8.73 11.43
CA ALA A 54 2.10 -10.01 10.98
C ALA A 54 1.28 -9.85 9.69
N PHE A 55 0.49 -8.79 9.58
CA PHE A 55 -0.24 -8.46 8.36
C PHE A 55 0.72 -8.22 7.19
N THR A 56 1.77 -7.43 7.43
CA THR A 56 2.79 -7.15 6.42
C THR A 56 3.48 -8.44 5.96
N ALA A 57 3.90 -9.28 6.88
CA ALA A 57 4.56 -10.54 6.56
C ALA A 57 3.66 -11.47 5.74
N ASP A 58 2.37 -11.51 6.04
CA ASP A 58 1.41 -12.32 5.29
C ASP A 58 1.28 -11.83 3.84
N LEU A 59 1.18 -10.52 3.63
CA LEU A 59 1.11 -9.96 2.28
C LEU A 59 2.41 -10.18 1.50
N LEU A 60 3.56 -10.02 2.13
CA LEU A 60 4.84 -10.29 1.49
C LEU A 60 4.96 -11.75 1.08
N GLN A 61 4.52 -12.67 1.92
CA GLN A 61 4.51 -14.10 1.60
C GLN A 61 3.61 -14.41 0.40
N ARG A 62 2.57 -13.61 0.19
CA ARG A 62 1.65 -13.76 -0.96
C ARG A 62 2.15 -13.08 -2.22
N GLY A 63 3.35 -12.53 -2.22
CA GLY A 63 3.97 -11.92 -3.38
C GLY A 63 3.80 -10.41 -3.48
N PHE A 64 3.25 -9.75 -2.47
CA PHE A 64 3.22 -8.29 -2.42
C PHE A 64 4.64 -7.76 -2.30
N ILE A 65 4.86 -6.55 -2.80
CA ILE A 65 6.13 -5.83 -2.67
C ILE A 65 5.96 -4.69 -1.69
N GLN A 66 7.02 -4.39 -0.97
CA GLN A 66 7.01 -3.31 0.03
C GLN A 66 7.99 -2.21 -0.35
N SER A 67 7.51 -0.97 -0.24
CA SER A 67 8.33 0.23 -0.35
C SER A 67 7.95 1.15 0.81
N GLY A 68 8.83 1.24 1.81
CA GLY A 68 8.52 1.99 3.03
C GLY A 68 7.28 1.45 3.73
N ASN A 69 6.30 2.32 3.92
CA ASN A 69 5.02 1.98 4.55
C ASN A 69 3.93 1.54 3.55
N LEU A 70 4.30 1.34 2.30
CA LEU A 70 3.37 0.97 1.22
C LEU A 70 3.62 -0.46 0.77
N LEU A 71 2.54 -1.24 0.69
CA LEU A 71 2.54 -2.59 0.12
C LEU A 71 1.74 -2.57 -1.16
N LEU A 72 2.28 -3.13 -2.24
CA LEU A 72 1.62 -3.19 -3.53
C LEU A 72 1.46 -4.63 -3.99
N ASN A 73 0.31 -4.92 -4.58
CA ASN A 73 0.08 -6.18 -5.26
C ASN A 73 0.51 -6.04 -6.73
N PRO A 74 1.65 -6.63 -7.15
CA PRO A 74 2.16 -6.42 -8.50
C PRO A 74 1.26 -6.98 -9.59
N VAL A 75 0.41 -7.96 -9.28
CA VAL A 75 -0.54 -8.53 -10.22
C VAL A 75 -1.65 -7.53 -10.58
N SER A 76 -1.99 -6.63 -9.65
CA SER A 76 -3.08 -5.67 -9.83
C SER A 76 -2.62 -4.33 -10.41
N VAL A 77 -1.35 -4.02 -10.32
CA VAL A 77 -0.80 -2.72 -10.74
C VAL A 77 -0.48 -2.73 -12.23
N LEU A 78 -1.02 -1.77 -12.97
CA LEU A 78 -0.74 -1.58 -14.40
C LEU A 78 0.49 -0.72 -14.62
N PHE A 79 0.60 0.37 -13.86
CA PHE A 79 1.75 1.27 -13.92
C PHE A 79 1.91 2.00 -12.59
N ALA A 80 3.10 2.56 -12.37
CA ALA A 80 3.37 3.44 -11.24
C ALA A 80 4.18 4.64 -11.74
N GLU A 81 3.76 5.83 -11.34
CA GLU A 81 4.47 7.07 -11.62
C GLU A 81 4.90 7.70 -10.29
N MET A 82 6.12 8.21 -10.26
CA MET A 82 6.66 8.83 -9.07
C MET A 82 6.93 10.29 -9.28
N GLU A 83 6.41 11.13 -8.37
CA GLU A 83 6.70 12.56 -8.30
C GLU A 83 7.45 12.85 -7.02
N HIS A 84 8.65 13.45 -7.17
CA HIS A 84 9.45 13.87 -6.03
C HIS A 84 9.00 15.24 -5.55
N GLU A 85 8.77 15.35 -4.24
CA GLU A 85 8.49 16.59 -3.55
C GLU A 85 9.61 16.88 -2.55
N LEU A 86 9.59 18.08 -1.96
CA LEU A 86 10.66 18.53 -1.05
C LEU A 86 10.84 17.61 0.17
N LEU A 87 9.77 17.04 0.68
CA LEU A 87 9.76 16.19 1.89
C LEU A 87 9.20 14.80 1.63
N GLY A 88 9.56 14.20 0.52
CA GLY A 88 9.06 12.88 0.14
C GLY A 88 8.59 12.86 -1.29
N GLY A 89 7.45 12.23 -1.55
CA GLY A 89 6.87 12.21 -2.88
C GLY A 89 5.53 11.51 -2.93
N ILE A 90 4.97 11.52 -4.12
CA ILE A 90 3.69 10.90 -4.40
C ILE A 90 3.89 9.82 -5.45
N ILE A 91 3.34 8.64 -5.19
CA ILE A 91 3.23 7.57 -6.20
C ILE A 91 1.81 7.57 -6.72
N THR A 92 1.65 7.65 -8.04
CA THR A 92 0.39 7.41 -8.72
C THR A 92 0.40 5.98 -9.23
N ILE A 93 -0.57 5.19 -8.80
CA ILE A 93 -0.69 3.78 -9.16
C ILE A 93 -1.91 3.62 -10.05
N GLY A 94 -1.69 3.14 -11.28
CA GLY A 94 -2.77 2.79 -12.19
C GLY A 94 -3.17 1.34 -12.01
N TYR A 95 -4.47 1.07 -11.89
CA TYR A 95 -5.00 -0.28 -11.82
C TYR A 95 -6.40 -0.32 -12.42
N GLN A 96 -6.97 -1.51 -12.54
CA GLN A 96 -8.35 -1.66 -12.99
C GLN A 96 -9.27 -1.93 -11.82
N ASP A 97 -10.35 -1.14 -11.75
CA ASP A 97 -11.41 -1.29 -10.76
C ASP A 97 -12.69 -1.71 -11.49
N ASN A 98 -13.09 -2.97 -11.36
CA ASN A 98 -14.20 -3.56 -12.11
C ASN A 98 -14.06 -3.38 -13.63
N GLY A 99 -12.84 -3.53 -14.14
CA GLY A 99 -12.56 -3.38 -15.57
C GLY A 99 -12.39 -1.94 -16.03
N LYS A 100 -12.54 -0.96 -15.17
CA LYS A 100 -12.34 0.46 -15.50
C LYS A 100 -10.96 0.91 -15.03
N PRO A 101 -10.19 1.63 -15.85
CA PRO A 101 -8.90 2.17 -15.40
C PRO A 101 -9.13 3.27 -14.36
N VAL A 102 -8.42 3.17 -13.25
CA VAL A 102 -8.44 4.15 -12.17
C VAL A 102 -7.02 4.45 -11.71
N GLU A 103 -6.84 5.59 -11.08
CA GLU A 103 -5.56 6.01 -10.52
C GLU A 103 -5.71 6.27 -9.03
N LEU A 104 -4.70 5.83 -8.28
CA LEU A 104 -4.58 6.01 -6.85
C LEU A 104 -3.31 6.78 -6.57
N LYS A 105 -3.40 7.86 -5.80
CA LYS A 105 -2.24 8.65 -5.38
C LYS A 105 -1.95 8.43 -3.91
N VAL A 106 -0.71 8.05 -3.61
CA VAL A 106 -0.29 7.73 -2.24
C VAL A 106 1.02 8.45 -1.94
N SER A 107 1.09 9.09 -0.78
CA SER A 107 2.33 9.67 -0.30
C SER A 107 3.29 8.58 0.14
N THR A 108 4.56 8.70 -0.20
CA THR A 108 5.59 7.75 0.21
C THR A 108 6.92 8.45 0.44
N THR A 109 7.75 7.86 1.30
CA THR A 109 9.11 8.32 1.55
C THR A 109 10.17 7.44 0.89
N ALA A 110 9.76 6.33 0.25
CA ALA A 110 10.67 5.36 -0.34
C ALA A 110 10.35 5.15 -1.82
N PHE A 111 11.27 5.51 -2.69
CA PHE A 111 11.07 5.51 -4.13
C PHE A 111 11.88 4.48 -4.90
N GLY A 112 13.08 4.17 -4.46
CA GLY A 112 14.07 3.47 -5.28
C GLY A 112 13.75 2.01 -5.58
N GLU A 113 12.96 1.37 -4.74
CA GLU A 113 12.77 -0.09 -4.79
C GLU A 113 11.60 -0.55 -5.64
N LEU A 114 10.63 0.33 -5.88
CA LEU A 114 9.39 -0.04 -6.58
C LEU A 114 9.61 -0.43 -8.03
N SER A 115 10.44 0.28 -8.77
CA SER A 115 10.66 0.00 -10.17
C SER A 115 11.33 -1.37 -10.38
N GLU A 116 12.28 -1.73 -9.53
CA GLU A 116 12.93 -3.05 -9.54
C GLU A 116 11.93 -4.15 -9.18
N ALA A 117 11.19 -3.94 -8.09
CA ALA A 117 10.26 -4.95 -7.58
C ALA A 117 9.09 -5.21 -8.52
N LEU A 118 8.63 -4.19 -9.25
CA LEU A 118 7.58 -4.36 -10.26
C LEU A 118 8.09 -4.95 -11.57
N GLY A 119 9.40 -5.08 -11.72
CA GLY A 119 9.97 -5.44 -13.01
C GLY A 119 9.68 -4.39 -14.08
N ALA A 120 9.56 -3.13 -13.67
CA ALA A 120 9.07 -2.08 -14.53
C ALA A 120 10.10 -1.62 -15.54
N CYS A 121 9.68 -1.44 -16.77
CA CYS A 121 10.40 -0.72 -17.79
C CYS A 121 10.13 0.77 -17.66
N ARG A 122 11.17 1.56 -17.72
CA ARG A 122 11.02 3.01 -17.77
C ARG A 122 10.54 3.41 -19.16
N ALA A 123 9.39 4.05 -19.19
CA ALA A 123 8.84 4.57 -20.44
C ALA A 123 9.50 5.88 -20.83
#